data_7645f25bae2414d3e1fbd26f2e1f9ec9
#
_entry.id   7645f25bae2414d3e1fbd26f2e1f9ec9
#
_cell.length_a   1.000
_cell.length_b   1.000
_cell.length_c   1.000
_cell.angle_alpha   90.00
_cell.angle_beta   90.00
_cell.angle_gamma   90.00
#
_symmetry.space_group_name_H-M   'P 1'
#
loop_
_entity.id
_entity.type
_entity.pdbx_description
1 polymer ?
#
loop_
_entity_poly.entity_id
_entity_poly.type
_entity_poly.pdbx_seq_one_letter_code
_entity_poly.pdbx_strand_id
1 'polypeptide(L)'
;MIKLTVTEDAEKIENREKCLEYLQKNKVDVGLTSSASGRSLFLLGIHTRGSPIMRIPPRPVVQPALAQESLKSEMAEKMIASCEAAMDGDMAGTQQGLEDAGQRGADGIREYIDAGISPPNAPVTLSGGWIYNRVAKKGVLVSGKSGSTPMKDTGALYNDFDYEITGR
;
A
#
# COMPACT_ATOMS: atom_id res chain seq x y z
N MET A 1 -13.07 -33.91 -45.36
CA MET A 1 -11.98 -33.62 -44.39
C MET A 1 -11.83 -32.13 -44.27
N ILE A 2 -12.22 -31.53 -43.14
CA ILE A 2 -12.10 -30.08 -42.88
C ILE A 2 -10.70 -29.86 -42.34
N LYS A 3 -9.84 -29.13 -43.06
CA LYS A 3 -8.54 -28.67 -42.58
C LYS A 3 -8.77 -27.33 -41.89
N LEU A 4 -8.67 -27.28 -40.56
CA LEU A 4 -8.53 -26.01 -39.82
C LEU A 4 -7.05 -25.59 -39.92
N THR A 5 -6.80 -24.47 -40.55
CA THR A 5 -5.48 -23.81 -40.52
C THR A 5 -5.63 -22.59 -39.58
N VAL A 6 -4.99 -22.63 -38.43
CA VAL A 6 -4.87 -21.47 -37.55
C VAL A 6 -3.61 -20.74 -37.96
N THR A 7 -3.77 -19.58 -38.58
CA THR A 7 -2.67 -18.66 -38.86
C THR A 7 -2.77 -17.53 -37.83
N GLU A 8 -1.96 -17.61 -36.79
CA GLU A 8 -1.72 -16.45 -35.90
C GLU A 8 -0.68 -15.55 -36.56
N ASP A 9 -0.87 -14.24 -36.44
CA ASP A 9 0.08 -13.24 -36.92
C ASP A 9 1.35 -13.32 -36.03
N ALA A 10 2.51 -13.46 -36.66
CA ALA A 10 3.81 -13.59 -35.97
C ALA A 10 4.08 -12.38 -35.06
N GLU A 11 3.65 -11.19 -35.44
CA GLU A 11 3.77 -9.97 -34.66
C GLU A 11 2.91 -10.06 -33.37
N LYS A 12 1.70 -10.60 -33.48
CA LYS A 12 0.83 -10.83 -32.30
C LYS A 12 1.43 -11.81 -31.32
N ILE A 13 2.04 -12.88 -31.81
CA ILE A 13 2.70 -13.87 -30.96
C ILE A 13 3.87 -13.21 -30.20
N GLU A 14 4.73 -12.48 -30.91
CA GLU A 14 5.87 -11.78 -30.32
C GLU A 14 5.43 -10.74 -29.26
N ASN A 15 4.39 -9.98 -29.53
CA ASN A 15 3.85 -9.00 -28.58
C ASN A 15 3.30 -9.68 -27.33
N ARG A 16 2.57 -10.78 -27.48
CA ARG A 16 2.08 -11.60 -26.36
C ARG A 16 3.23 -12.13 -25.50
N GLU A 17 4.27 -12.66 -26.10
CA GLU A 17 5.45 -13.14 -25.39
C GLU A 17 6.12 -12.03 -24.58
N LYS A 18 6.28 -10.84 -25.14
CA LYS A 18 6.82 -9.67 -24.44
C LYS A 18 5.96 -9.28 -23.23
N CYS A 19 4.64 -9.27 -23.38
CA CYS A 19 3.71 -8.94 -22.29
C CYS A 19 3.79 -9.98 -21.15
N LEU A 20 3.81 -11.27 -21.51
CA LEU A 20 3.93 -12.34 -20.51
C LEU A 20 5.29 -12.30 -19.80
N GLU A 21 6.37 -12.02 -20.51
CA GLU A 21 7.69 -11.83 -19.95
C GLU A 21 7.73 -10.64 -18.98
N TYR A 22 7.04 -9.55 -19.31
CA TYR A 22 6.88 -8.39 -18.43
C TYR A 22 6.19 -8.77 -17.13
N LEU A 23 5.07 -9.52 -17.18
CA LEU A 23 4.36 -9.99 -15.97
C LEU A 23 5.22 -10.94 -15.13
N GLN A 24 6.02 -11.78 -15.76
CA GLN A 24 6.93 -12.68 -15.04
C GLN A 24 8.06 -11.93 -14.32
N LYS A 25 8.57 -10.87 -14.92
CA LYS A 25 9.69 -10.09 -14.38
C LYS A 25 9.30 -9.04 -13.37
N ASN A 26 8.06 -8.65 -13.32
CA ASN A 26 7.60 -7.56 -12.47
C ASN A 26 6.61 -8.05 -11.40
N LYS A 27 6.61 -7.34 -10.29
CA LYS A 27 5.65 -7.49 -9.18
C LYS A 27 5.20 -6.12 -8.72
N VAL A 28 4.05 -6.06 -8.09
CA VAL A 28 3.52 -4.85 -7.46
C VAL A 28 3.76 -4.94 -5.95
N ASP A 29 4.55 -4.02 -5.43
CA ASP A 29 4.76 -3.84 -4.00
C ASP A 29 3.88 -2.66 -3.53
N VAL A 30 3.10 -2.85 -2.47
CA VAL A 30 2.17 -1.84 -1.94
C VAL A 30 2.51 -1.52 -0.49
N GLY A 31 2.60 -0.24 -0.18
CA GLY A 31 2.93 0.21 1.18
C GLY A 31 3.71 1.52 1.18
N LEU A 32 4.80 1.58 1.94
CA LEU A 32 5.79 2.65 1.79
C LEU A 32 6.84 2.20 0.79
N THR A 33 6.88 2.88 -0.34
CA THR A 33 7.79 2.60 -1.46
C THR A 33 9.19 3.19 -1.23
N SER A 34 10.09 2.99 -2.18
CA SER A 34 11.44 3.55 -2.18
C SER A 34 11.45 5.09 -2.14
N SER A 35 10.37 5.75 -2.55
CA SER A 35 10.19 7.21 -2.52
C SER A 35 9.76 7.74 -1.15
N ALA A 36 9.30 6.89 -0.23
CA ALA A 36 8.81 7.30 1.08
C ALA A 36 9.91 7.91 1.94
N SER A 37 9.54 8.91 2.74
CA SER A 37 10.49 9.57 3.62
C SER A 37 11.00 8.62 4.73
N GLY A 38 12.27 8.76 5.12
CA GLY A 38 12.80 7.99 6.25
C GLY A 38 12.03 8.22 7.55
N ARG A 39 11.39 9.40 7.71
CA ARG A 39 10.50 9.69 8.82
C ARG A 39 9.23 8.83 8.78
N SER A 40 8.62 8.66 7.62
CA SER A 40 7.43 7.83 7.45
C SER A 40 7.72 6.35 7.70
N LEU A 41 8.87 5.85 7.22
CA LEU A 41 9.34 4.49 7.53
C LEU A 41 9.50 4.28 9.04
N PHE A 42 10.14 5.22 9.74
CA PHE A 42 10.30 5.18 11.18
C PHE A 42 8.94 5.20 11.92
N LEU A 43 8.04 6.10 11.52
CA LEU A 43 6.71 6.21 12.11
C LEU A 43 5.88 4.95 11.88
N LEU A 44 5.87 4.40 10.67
CA LEU A 44 5.18 3.14 10.38
C LEU A 44 5.72 1.99 11.24
N GLY A 45 7.06 1.93 11.41
CA GLY A 45 7.70 0.94 12.27
C GLY A 45 7.22 1.03 13.73
N ILE A 46 7.13 2.26 14.28
CA ILE A 46 6.61 2.48 15.65
C ILE A 46 5.12 2.12 15.72
N HIS A 47 4.33 2.53 14.73
CA HIS A 47 2.90 2.21 14.75
C HIS A 47 2.64 0.71 14.61
N THR A 48 3.38 0.03 13.75
CA THR A 48 3.20 -1.42 13.55
C THR A 48 3.56 -2.23 14.79
N ARG A 49 4.68 -1.91 15.46
CA ARG A 49 5.21 -2.67 16.60
C ARG A 49 4.81 -2.11 17.95
N GLY A 50 4.36 -0.86 17.98
CA GLY A 50 4.21 -0.10 19.20
C GLY A 50 5.55 0.35 19.78
N SER A 51 5.49 1.08 20.89
CA SER A 51 6.66 1.48 21.68
C SER A 51 6.33 1.40 23.17
N PRO A 52 6.77 0.35 23.89
CA PRO A 52 6.54 0.23 25.31
C PRO A 52 7.13 1.40 26.12
N ILE A 53 8.29 1.91 25.68
CA ILE A 53 8.97 3.05 26.33
C ILE A 53 8.11 4.32 26.21
N MET A 54 7.54 4.56 25.04
CA MET A 54 6.69 5.72 24.75
C MET A 54 5.21 5.46 25.07
N ARG A 55 4.86 4.25 25.50
CA ARG A 55 3.48 3.79 25.73
C ARG A 55 2.59 3.95 24.49
N ILE A 56 3.17 3.71 23.31
CA ILE A 56 2.43 3.70 22.05
C ILE A 56 1.99 2.26 21.80
N PRO A 57 0.69 1.99 21.73
CA PRO A 57 0.21 0.64 21.39
C PRO A 57 0.46 0.31 19.93
N PRO A 58 0.64 -0.99 19.58
CA PRO A 58 0.77 -1.41 18.19
C PRO A 58 -0.53 -1.15 17.41
N ARG A 59 -0.38 -0.67 16.19
CA ARG A 59 -1.47 -0.38 15.23
C ARG A 59 -1.01 -0.77 13.83
N PRO A 60 -0.92 -2.07 13.51
CA PRO A 60 -0.58 -2.50 12.16
C PRO A 60 -1.68 -2.05 11.20
N VAL A 61 -1.32 -1.55 10.02
CA VAL A 61 -2.29 -1.07 9.02
C VAL A 61 -2.13 -1.75 7.67
N VAL A 62 -0.91 -1.94 7.20
CA VAL A 62 -0.67 -2.48 5.84
C VAL A 62 -1.23 -3.89 5.70
N GLN A 63 -0.78 -4.83 6.56
CA GLN A 63 -1.23 -6.21 6.48
C GLN A 63 -2.74 -6.38 6.72
N PRO A 64 -3.36 -5.76 7.77
CA PRO A 64 -4.80 -5.87 7.96
C PRO A 64 -5.61 -5.25 6.83
N ALA A 65 -5.16 -4.14 6.24
CA ALA A 65 -5.84 -3.54 5.09
C ALA A 65 -5.82 -4.49 3.89
N LEU A 66 -4.63 -4.96 3.49
CA LEU A 66 -4.45 -5.86 2.36
C LEU A 66 -5.03 -7.27 2.60
N ALA A 67 -5.36 -7.62 3.84
CA ALA A 67 -6.03 -8.87 4.17
C ALA A 67 -7.56 -8.82 4.00
N GLN A 68 -8.15 -7.64 3.78
CA GLN A 68 -9.60 -7.53 3.55
C GLN A 68 -10.00 -8.19 2.23
N GLU A 69 -10.99 -9.09 2.28
CA GLU A 69 -11.40 -9.87 1.11
C GLU A 69 -11.96 -8.98 -0.03
N SER A 70 -12.67 -7.90 0.30
CA SER A 70 -13.15 -6.94 -0.70
C SER A 70 -12.00 -6.30 -1.46
N LEU A 71 -10.97 -5.82 -0.74
CA LEU A 71 -9.80 -5.19 -1.35
C LEU A 71 -9.00 -6.18 -2.19
N LYS A 72 -8.82 -7.42 -1.69
CA LYS A 72 -8.16 -8.48 -2.46
C LYS A 72 -8.89 -8.79 -3.77
N SER A 73 -10.23 -8.87 -3.71
CA SER A 73 -11.04 -9.12 -4.91
C SER A 73 -10.88 -8.01 -5.93
N GLU A 74 -10.96 -6.76 -5.51
CA GLU A 74 -10.79 -5.60 -6.38
C GLU A 74 -9.39 -5.52 -7.00
N MET A 75 -8.34 -5.78 -6.21
CA MET A 75 -6.96 -5.87 -6.73
C MET A 75 -6.81 -7.04 -7.72
N ALA A 76 -7.40 -8.20 -7.41
CA ALA A 76 -7.37 -9.37 -8.29
C ALA A 76 -8.06 -9.10 -9.63
N GLU A 77 -9.19 -8.40 -9.65
CA GLU A 77 -9.86 -7.99 -10.89
C GLU A 77 -8.95 -7.15 -11.78
N LYS A 78 -8.19 -6.21 -11.20
CA LYS A 78 -7.22 -5.40 -11.95
C LYS A 78 -6.07 -6.24 -12.50
N MET A 79 -5.57 -7.19 -11.70
CA MET A 79 -4.53 -8.11 -12.15
C MET A 79 -5.03 -9.06 -13.25
N ILE A 80 -6.28 -9.51 -13.19
CA ILE A 80 -6.90 -10.32 -14.25
C ILE A 80 -6.97 -9.50 -15.54
N ALA A 81 -7.42 -8.25 -15.48
CA ALA A 81 -7.44 -7.37 -16.65
C ALA A 81 -6.04 -7.19 -17.27
N SER A 82 -4.99 -7.06 -16.43
CA SER A 82 -3.61 -7.03 -16.89
C SER A 82 -3.21 -8.33 -17.62
N CYS A 83 -3.61 -9.49 -17.10
CA CYS A 83 -3.34 -10.78 -17.74
C CYS A 83 -4.10 -10.94 -19.07
N GLU A 84 -5.36 -10.48 -19.14
CA GLU A 84 -6.16 -10.48 -20.36
C GLU A 84 -5.51 -9.61 -21.45
N ALA A 85 -5.10 -8.39 -21.09
CA ALA A 85 -4.35 -7.51 -22.00
C ALA A 85 -3.05 -8.16 -22.49
N ALA A 86 -2.33 -8.86 -21.62
CA ALA A 86 -1.11 -9.59 -22.00
C ALA A 86 -1.40 -10.72 -22.99
N MET A 87 -2.51 -11.44 -22.82
CA MET A 87 -2.94 -12.49 -23.78
C MET A 87 -3.33 -11.93 -25.13
N ASP A 88 -3.76 -10.67 -25.19
CA ASP A 88 -4.05 -9.96 -26.44
C ASP A 88 -2.82 -9.30 -27.07
N GLY A 89 -1.68 -9.30 -26.36
CA GLY A 89 -0.43 -8.65 -26.79
C GLY A 89 -0.44 -7.13 -26.61
N ASP A 90 -1.33 -6.62 -25.75
CA ASP A 90 -1.42 -5.20 -25.40
C ASP A 90 -0.50 -4.90 -24.18
N MET A 91 0.69 -4.38 -24.47
CA MET A 91 1.67 -4.00 -23.44
C MET A 91 1.15 -2.85 -22.57
N ALA A 92 0.46 -1.88 -23.16
CA ALA A 92 -0.05 -0.73 -22.41
C ALA A 92 -1.13 -1.16 -21.42
N GLY A 93 -2.09 -1.96 -21.85
CA GLY A 93 -3.11 -2.54 -20.97
C GLY A 93 -2.52 -3.45 -19.89
N THR A 94 -1.47 -4.22 -20.25
CA THR A 94 -0.74 -5.07 -19.29
C THR A 94 -0.12 -4.24 -18.15
N GLN A 95 0.57 -3.15 -18.50
CA GLN A 95 1.19 -2.26 -17.51
C GLN A 95 0.13 -1.54 -16.68
N GLN A 96 -0.88 -0.98 -17.32
CA GLN A 96 -1.96 -0.25 -16.66
C GLN A 96 -2.68 -1.12 -15.64
N GLY A 97 -2.96 -2.38 -15.93
CA GLY A 97 -3.62 -3.28 -14.98
C GLY A 97 -2.79 -3.54 -13.72
N LEU A 98 -1.45 -3.62 -13.81
CA LEU A 98 -0.58 -3.70 -12.64
C LEU A 98 -0.57 -2.39 -11.85
N GLU A 99 -0.51 -1.25 -12.52
CA GLU A 99 -0.58 0.08 -11.90
C GLU A 99 -1.91 0.27 -11.16
N ASP A 100 -3.03 -0.07 -11.81
CA ASP A 100 -4.36 0.00 -11.21
C ASP A 100 -4.49 -0.90 -9.96
N ALA A 101 -3.90 -2.10 -9.99
CA ALA A 101 -3.90 -2.98 -8.84
C ALA A 101 -3.07 -2.39 -7.68
N GLY A 102 -1.92 -1.81 -7.98
CA GLY A 102 -1.06 -1.13 -7.01
C GLY A 102 -1.75 0.07 -6.39
N GLN A 103 -2.30 0.95 -7.21
CA GLN A 103 -3.04 2.13 -6.76
C GLN A 103 -4.22 1.74 -5.87
N ARG A 104 -5.00 0.73 -6.27
CA ARG A 104 -6.12 0.25 -5.45
C ARG A 104 -5.66 -0.26 -4.09
N GLY A 105 -4.53 -0.96 -4.04
CA GLY A 105 -3.92 -1.42 -2.79
C GLY A 105 -3.51 -0.25 -1.88
N ALA A 106 -2.87 0.78 -2.42
CA ALA A 106 -2.47 1.98 -1.68
C ALA A 106 -3.69 2.74 -1.14
N ASP A 107 -4.73 2.89 -1.96
CA ASP A 107 -5.99 3.52 -1.54
C ASP A 107 -6.69 2.70 -0.45
N GLY A 108 -6.68 1.37 -0.55
CA GLY A 108 -7.22 0.48 0.47
C GLY A 108 -6.55 0.62 1.83
N ILE A 109 -5.23 0.85 1.87
CA ILE A 109 -4.52 1.16 3.12
C ILE A 109 -5.01 2.49 3.71
N ARG A 110 -5.19 3.52 2.88
CA ARG A 110 -5.71 4.83 3.31
C ARG A 110 -7.14 4.72 3.83
N GLU A 111 -8.01 4.00 3.12
CA GLU A 111 -9.40 3.73 3.53
C GLU A 111 -9.45 2.99 4.87
N TYR A 112 -8.57 1.99 5.07
CA TYR A 112 -8.47 1.28 6.35
C TYR A 112 -8.09 2.22 7.51
N ILE A 113 -7.17 3.17 7.27
CA ILE A 113 -6.82 4.19 8.25
C ILE A 113 -8.01 5.10 8.54
N ASP A 114 -8.77 5.49 7.51
CA ASP A 114 -9.92 6.40 7.62
C ASP A 114 -11.12 5.76 8.32
N ALA A 115 -11.31 4.46 8.14
CA ALA A 115 -12.33 3.70 8.86
C ALA A 115 -12.09 3.64 10.39
N GLY A 116 -10.91 4.02 10.83
CA GLY A 116 -10.54 4.09 12.24
C GLY A 116 -9.75 2.89 12.73
N ILE A 117 -8.57 3.17 13.26
CA ILE A 117 -7.63 2.15 13.76
C ILE A 117 -7.75 2.06 15.28
N SER A 118 -7.87 0.83 15.77
CA SER A 118 -7.84 0.54 17.22
C SER A 118 -6.40 0.20 17.67
N PRO A 119 -6.02 0.59 18.90
CA PRO A 119 -6.74 1.47 19.83
C PRO A 119 -6.68 2.94 19.41
N PRO A 120 -7.66 3.77 19.82
CA PRO A 120 -7.70 5.19 19.49
C PRO A 120 -6.53 5.97 20.07
N ASN A 121 -6.38 7.23 19.67
CA ASN A 121 -5.38 8.12 20.25
C ASN A 121 -5.64 8.35 21.75
N ALA A 122 -4.56 8.40 22.55
CA ALA A 122 -4.67 8.76 23.95
C ALA A 122 -5.19 10.21 24.10
N PRO A 123 -5.96 10.52 25.17
CA PRO A 123 -6.47 11.88 25.39
C PRO A 123 -5.40 12.96 25.34
N VAL A 124 -4.22 12.70 25.91
CA VAL A 124 -3.08 13.64 25.86
C VAL A 124 -2.56 13.87 24.43
N THR A 125 -2.74 12.94 23.52
CA THR A 125 -2.40 13.12 22.11
C THR A 125 -3.38 14.07 21.42
N LEU A 126 -4.64 14.07 21.83
CA LEU A 126 -5.69 14.90 21.25
C LEU A 126 -5.68 16.32 21.85
N SER A 127 -5.69 16.42 23.19
CA SER A 127 -5.81 17.71 23.88
C SER A 127 -4.47 18.38 24.20
N GLY A 128 -3.36 17.67 24.01
CA GLY A 128 -2.07 18.09 24.53
C GLY A 128 -1.96 17.90 26.04
N GLY A 129 -0.84 18.31 26.61
CA GLY A 129 -0.60 18.24 28.04
C GLY A 129 0.81 17.78 28.38
N TRP A 130 1.04 17.62 29.67
CA TRP A 130 2.32 17.14 30.18
C TRP A 130 2.40 15.62 30.17
N ILE A 131 3.47 15.09 29.59
CA ILE A 131 3.82 13.66 29.67
C ILE A 131 5.20 13.50 30.31
N TYR A 132 5.40 12.41 31.06
CA TYR A 132 6.73 12.08 31.56
C TYR A 132 7.49 11.25 30.52
N ASN A 133 8.53 11.85 29.93
CA ASN A 133 9.43 11.15 29.02
C ASN A 133 10.41 10.29 29.85
N ARG A 134 10.24 8.98 29.78
CA ARG A 134 11.04 8.02 30.56
C ARG A 134 12.50 7.94 30.11
N VAL A 135 12.77 8.22 28.83
CA VAL A 135 14.13 8.22 28.28
C VAL A 135 14.88 9.46 28.76
N ALA A 136 14.26 10.62 28.60
CA ALA A 136 14.84 11.90 29.04
C ALA A 136 14.69 12.15 30.57
N LYS A 137 13.95 11.29 31.28
CA LYS A 137 13.65 11.38 32.71
C LYS A 137 13.10 12.76 33.14
N LYS A 138 12.29 13.38 32.29
CA LYS A 138 11.70 14.70 32.54
C LYS A 138 10.28 14.81 31.98
N GLY A 139 9.53 15.77 32.54
CA GLY A 139 8.26 16.19 31.98
C GLY A 139 8.46 16.91 30.65
N VAL A 140 7.64 16.60 29.66
CA VAL A 140 7.63 17.25 28.35
C VAL A 140 6.20 17.67 28.06
N LEU A 141 6.04 18.93 27.68
CA LEU A 141 4.77 19.45 27.18
C LEU A 141 4.61 19.00 25.73
N VAL A 142 3.53 18.31 25.42
CA VAL A 142 3.17 17.95 24.04
C VAL A 142 1.98 18.76 23.60
N SER A 143 2.04 19.25 22.37
CA SER A 143 0.91 19.92 21.73
C SER A 143 -0.13 18.88 21.35
N GLY A 144 -1.41 19.21 21.54
CA GLY A 144 -2.51 18.42 21.02
C GLY A 144 -2.48 18.38 19.48
N LYS A 145 -3.06 17.35 18.92
CA LYS A 145 -3.18 17.22 17.48
C LYS A 145 -4.60 17.59 17.02
N SER A 146 -4.71 18.18 15.83
CA SER A 146 -5.98 18.68 15.29
C SER A 146 -6.99 17.60 14.87
N GLY A 147 -6.53 16.35 14.65
CA GLY A 147 -7.37 15.23 14.19
C GLY A 147 -7.43 14.08 15.20
N SER A 148 -8.58 13.41 15.25
CA SER A 148 -8.78 12.24 16.11
C SER A 148 -8.20 10.95 15.53
N THR A 149 -8.03 10.87 14.20
CA THR A 149 -7.59 9.66 13.50
C THR A 149 -6.12 9.34 13.83
N PRO A 150 -5.80 8.15 14.34
CA PRO A 150 -4.43 7.71 14.48
C PRO A 150 -3.69 7.73 13.13
N MET A 151 -2.38 7.97 13.16
CA MET A 151 -1.50 8.07 11.98
C MET A 151 -1.77 9.26 11.04
N LYS A 152 -2.85 10.03 11.23
CA LYS A 152 -3.12 11.29 10.55
C LYS A 152 -2.78 12.46 11.48
N ASP A 153 -1.57 12.97 11.43
CA ASP A 153 -1.16 14.20 12.12
C ASP A 153 -0.91 15.30 11.08
N THR A 154 0.26 15.30 10.48
CA THR A 154 0.60 16.19 9.35
C THR A 154 0.12 15.64 8.00
N GLY A 155 -0.34 14.41 7.95
CA GLY A 155 -0.69 13.69 6.72
C GLY A 155 0.52 13.06 6.01
N ALA A 156 1.75 13.35 6.41
CA ALA A 156 2.94 12.88 5.70
C ALA A 156 2.97 11.35 5.55
N LEU A 157 2.86 10.60 6.66
CA LEU A 157 2.82 9.14 6.62
C LEU A 157 1.64 8.61 5.79
N TYR A 158 0.47 9.23 5.91
CA TYR A 158 -0.73 8.85 5.18
C TYR A 158 -0.58 9.04 3.66
N ASN A 159 0.05 10.14 3.25
CA ASN A 159 0.28 10.45 1.85
C ASN A 159 1.42 9.64 1.22
N ASP A 160 2.36 9.14 2.06
CA ASP A 160 3.50 8.34 1.60
C ASP A 160 3.14 6.87 1.32
N PHE A 161 1.91 6.42 1.65
CA PHE A 161 1.46 5.11 1.19
C PHE A 161 1.24 5.16 -0.31
N ASP A 162 1.90 4.25 -1.02
CA ASP A 162 1.92 4.21 -2.48
C ASP A 162 2.18 2.78 -2.95
N TYR A 163 2.37 2.59 -4.24
CA TYR A 163 2.78 1.34 -4.84
C TYR A 163 4.05 1.53 -5.69
N GLU A 164 4.73 0.45 -5.93
CA GLU A 164 5.92 0.42 -6.78
C GLU A 164 5.92 -0.89 -7.58
N ILE A 165 6.18 -0.77 -8.89
CA ILE A 165 6.38 -1.94 -9.75
C ILE A 165 7.88 -2.21 -9.79
N THR A 166 8.30 -3.35 -9.24
CA THR A 166 9.70 -3.72 -9.11
C THR A 166 9.99 -5.01 -9.85
N GLY A 167 11.20 -5.11 -10.42
CA GLY A 167 11.68 -6.35 -11.02
C GLY A 167 11.85 -7.46 -9.96
N ARG A 168 11.55 -8.69 -10.35
CA ARG A 168 11.79 -9.90 -9.53
C ARG A 168 13.23 -10.36 -9.64
#